data_84ea903f6f38411eee3e18b84f6b830f
#
_entry.id   84ea903f6f38411eee3e18b84f6b830f
#
_cell.length_a   1.000
_cell.length_b   1.000
_cell.length_c   1.000
_cell.angle_alpha   90.00
_cell.angle_beta   90.00
_cell.angle_gamma   90.00
#
_symmetry.space_group_name_H-M   'P 1'
#
loop_
_entity.id
_entity.type
_entity.pdbx_description
1 polymer ?
#
loop_
_entity_poly.entity_id
_entity_poly.type
_entity_poly.pdbx_seq_one_letter_code
_entity_poly.pdbx_strand_id
1 'polypeptide(L)'
;MSDETRSIPPVEPVLDPKKDYVEINSYVVFWGLFYAAIFTLAVGYLCLKIGQTVDAFAPVSVLAMGTAVILKRQNAFAETVHIQAIASSSTNTLAGAMFFLPALYIWNVTDVTFVQMAIPIILGGVLGVLLCVMFRRYFVEEMHYVYPFPSGRAAAEVLMSNEGSKAKLMLGSGLIALVYDFILNSLGWWEEVIRTTAFKWGTALADQTKLNAAVDTDAALLGLGYFTGLRYAAIIAAGSFFSWFVCIPIVYYLAPEHIMQINGHAVPLAEAPIRKVFLDYVRHIGIGMLAMAGII
;
A
#
# COMPACT_ATOMS: atom_id res chain seq x y z
N MET A 1 -20.29 -14.04 -26.74
CA MET A 1 -19.01 -13.46 -26.35
C MET A 1 -18.01 -13.97 -27.35
N SER A 2 -17.69 -13.16 -28.35
CA SER A 2 -16.90 -13.50 -29.51
C SER A 2 -15.45 -13.76 -29.15
N ASP A 3 -14.99 -14.87 -29.61
CA ASP A 3 -13.64 -15.44 -29.52
C ASP A 3 -12.64 -14.58 -30.31
N GLU A 4 -12.35 -13.37 -29.82
CA GLU A 4 -11.15 -12.65 -30.19
C GLU A 4 -10.00 -13.22 -29.33
N THR A 5 -9.38 -14.27 -29.84
CA THR A 5 -8.02 -14.66 -29.49
C THR A 5 -7.14 -13.43 -29.69
N ARG A 6 -7.06 -12.56 -28.63
CA ARG A 6 -6.03 -11.53 -28.56
C ARG A 6 -4.71 -12.24 -28.65
N SER A 7 -4.05 -12.14 -29.80
CA SER A 7 -2.66 -12.53 -29.98
C SER A 7 -1.84 -11.71 -28.96
N ILE A 8 -1.54 -12.32 -27.84
CA ILE A 8 -0.70 -11.70 -26.80
C ILE A 8 0.64 -11.41 -27.48
N PRO A 9 1.08 -10.15 -27.58
CA PRO A 9 2.38 -9.87 -28.19
C PRO A 9 3.44 -10.62 -27.37
N PRO A 10 4.42 -11.25 -28.02
CA PRO A 10 5.48 -11.97 -27.33
C PRO A 10 6.19 -11.00 -26.39
N VAL A 11 6.27 -11.35 -25.10
CA VAL A 11 7.00 -10.57 -24.11
C VAL A 11 8.48 -10.69 -24.43
N GLU A 12 9.10 -9.63 -24.93
CA GLU A 12 10.55 -9.60 -25.14
C GLU A 12 11.27 -9.54 -23.78
N PRO A 13 12.15 -10.51 -23.48
CA PRO A 13 12.89 -10.51 -22.24
C PRO A 13 13.89 -9.35 -22.21
N VAL A 14 13.91 -8.59 -21.11
CA VAL A 14 14.85 -7.46 -20.90
C VAL A 14 16.30 -7.95 -20.78
N LEU A 15 16.49 -9.14 -20.22
CA LEU A 15 17.80 -9.80 -20.15
C LEU A 15 17.90 -10.85 -21.26
N ASP A 16 19.06 -10.97 -21.89
CA ASP A 16 19.31 -11.98 -22.91
C ASP A 16 19.22 -13.40 -22.30
N PRO A 17 18.23 -14.24 -22.71
CA PRO A 17 18.02 -15.56 -22.13
C PRO A 17 19.17 -16.54 -22.41
N LYS A 18 20.10 -16.19 -23.31
CA LYS A 18 21.27 -17.02 -23.65
C LYS A 18 22.51 -16.73 -22.80
N LYS A 19 22.45 -15.66 -21.99
CA LYS A 19 23.57 -15.23 -21.17
C LYS A 19 23.34 -15.65 -19.71
N ASP A 20 24.32 -16.32 -19.12
CA ASP A 20 24.30 -16.66 -17.70
C ASP A 20 24.57 -15.41 -16.86
N TYR A 21 23.63 -15.06 -16.00
CA TYR A 21 23.75 -13.97 -15.04
C TYR A 21 23.94 -14.55 -13.64
N VAL A 22 24.91 -14.04 -12.91
CA VAL A 22 25.04 -14.34 -11.48
C VAL A 22 23.97 -13.55 -10.74
N GLU A 23 22.84 -14.21 -10.47
CA GLU A 23 21.65 -13.58 -9.89
C GLU A 23 21.79 -13.39 -8.38
N ILE A 24 22.29 -14.40 -7.67
CA ILE A 24 22.44 -14.39 -6.22
C ILE A 24 23.91 -14.52 -5.86
N ASN A 25 24.44 -13.50 -5.21
CA ASN A 25 25.80 -13.47 -4.68
C ASN A 25 25.82 -12.82 -3.29
N SER A 26 26.97 -12.81 -2.62
CA SER A 26 27.12 -12.23 -1.28
C SER A 26 26.73 -10.74 -1.23
N TYR A 27 26.93 -10.00 -2.32
CA TYR A 27 26.51 -8.61 -2.46
C TYR A 27 24.99 -8.48 -2.41
N VAL A 28 24.27 -9.30 -3.19
CA VAL A 28 22.79 -9.31 -3.24
C VAL A 28 22.21 -9.66 -1.87
N VAL A 29 22.74 -10.69 -1.22
CA VAL A 29 22.26 -11.12 0.09
C VAL A 29 22.52 -10.04 1.14
N PHE A 30 23.72 -9.46 1.17
CA PHE A 30 24.06 -8.43 2.14
C PHE A 30 23.17 -7.18 1.98
N TRP A 31 23.10 -6.60 0.78
CA TRP A 31 22.29 -5.40 0.54
C TRP A 31 20.80 -5.68 0.61
N GLY A 32 20.36 -6.86 0.19
CA GLY A 32 18.96 -7.28 0.32
C GLY A 32 18.52 -7.34 1.78
N LEU A 33 19.31 -7.97 2.65
CA LEU A 33 19.03 -8.04 4.10
C LEU A 33 19.17 -6.67 4.78
N PHE A 34 20.14 -5.87 4.36
CA PHE A 34 20.33 -4.51 4.90
C PHE A 34 19.11 -3.63 4.61
N TYR A 35 18.66 -3.59 3.36
CA TYR A 35 17.45 -2.85 3.01
C TYR A 35 16.19 -3.48 3.60
N ALA A 36 16.10 -4.81 3.68
CA ALA A 36 15.03 -5.49 4.39
C ALA A 36 14.89 -4.97 5.82
N ALA A 37 15.99 -4.90 6.58
CA ALA A 37 15.97 -4.41 7.96
C ALA A 37 15.50 -2.95 8.06
N ILE A 38 16.07 -2.06 7.25
CA ILE A 38 15.71 -0.62 7.26
C ILE A 38 14.26 -0.40 6.88
N PHE A 39 13.83 -0.97 5.75
CA PHE A 39 12.49 -0.75 5.25
C PHE A 39 11.43 -1.48 6.08
N THR A 40 11.74 -2.61 6.68
CA THR A 40 10.83 -3.29 7.61
C THR A 40 10.55 -2.41 8.83
N LEU A 41 11.56 -1.78 9.41
CA LEU A 41 11.39 -0.85 10.52
C LEU A 41 10.58 0.39 10.10
N ALA A 42 10.94 1.01 8.96
CA ALA A 42 10.26 2.20 8.45
C ALA A 42 8.78 1.93 8.11
N VAL A 43 8.51 0.87 7.35
CA VAL A 43 7.14 0.47 6.96
C VAL A 43 6.34 0.05 8.19
N GLY A 44 6.94 -0.67 9.15
CA GLY A 44 6.28 -1.03 10.40
C GLY A 44 5.82 0.18 11.19
N TYR A 45 6.67 1.18 11.33
CA TYR A 45 6.32 2.44 11.97
C TYR A 45 5.18 3.16 11.24
N LEU A 46 5.29 3.27 9.90
CA LEU A 46 4.26 3.91 9.08
C LEU A 46 2.93 3.17 9.15
N CYS A 47 2.95 1.83 9.06
CA CYS A 47 1.72 1.01 9.18
C CYS A 47 1.00 1.25 10.51
N LEU A 48 1.72 1.34 11.62
CA LEU A 48 1.14 1.61 12.94
C LEU A 48 0.62 3.05 13.05
N LYS A 49 1.33 4.02 12.45
CA LYS A 49 0.96 5.43 12.51
C LYS A 49 -0.27 5.74 11.64
N ILE A 50 -0.28 5.25 10.41
CA ILE A 50 -1.29 5.58 9.39
C ILE A 50 -2.45 4.57 9.39
N GLY A 51 -2.20 3.34 9.85
CA GLY A 51 -3.16 2.23 9.78
C GLY A 51 -3.33 1.64 8.38
N GLN A 52 -2.35 1.85 7.50
CA GLN A 52 -2.30 1.33 6.13
C GLN A 52 -0.93 0.75 5.81
N THR A 53 -0.89 -0.19 4.87
CA THR A 53 0.38 -0.73 4.36
C THR A 53 0.96 0.20 3.29
N VAL A 54 2.27 0.39 3.35
CA VAL A 54 3.03 1.13 2.35
C VAL A 54 3.97 0.18 1.63
N ASP A 55 3.87 0.14 0.31
CA ASP A 55 4.75 -0.70 -0.50
C ASP A 55 6.16 -0.08 -0.61
N ALA A 56 7.18 -0.86 -0.27
CA ALA A 56 8.57 -0.42 -0.35
C ALA A 56 9.25 -0.71 -1.71
N PHE A 57 8.51 -1.18 -2.72
CA PHE A 57 9.08 -1.59 -4.01
C PHE A 57 9.88 -0.48 -4.69
N ALA A 58 9.28 0.68 -4.87
CA ALA A 58 9.90 1.78 -5.61
C ALA A 58 11.13 2.33 -4.87
N PRO A 59 11.07 2.73 -3.59
CA PRO A 59 12.22 3.27 -2.89
C PRO A 59 13.36 2.26 -2.75
N VAL A 60 13.07 0.99 -2.51
CA VAL A 60 14.10 -0.07 -2.49
C VAL A 60 14.78 -0.21 -3.84
N SER A 61 14.01 -0.23 -4.94
CA SER A 61 14.56 -0.36 -6.29
C SER A 61 15.52 0.78 -6.63
N VAL A 62 15.15 2.02 -6.27
CA VAL A 62 15.99 3.21 -6.49
C VAL A 62 17.29 3.11 -5.70
N LEU A 63 17.22 2.77 -4.41
CA LEU A 63 18.41 2.67 -3.57
C LEU A 63 19.30 1.48 -3.97
N ALA A 64 18.72 0.33 -4.29
CA ALA A 64 19.45 -0.84 -4.74
C ALA A 64 20.21 -0.57 -6.04
N MET A 65 19.56 0.08 -7.01
CA MET A 65 20.22 0.49 -8.25
C MET A 65 21.26 1.57 -8.00
N GLY A 66 20.97 2.55 -7.14
CA GLY A 66 21.94 3.59 -6.75
C GLY A 66 23.22 2.99 -6.19
N THR A 67 23.11 2.01 -5.28
CA THR A 67 24.29 1.30 -4.73
C THR A 67 25.00 0.46 -5.78
N ALA A 68 24.28 -0.20 -6.69
CA ALA A 68 24.88 -0.95 -7.78
C ALA A 68 25.70 -0.04 -8.73
N VAL A 69 25.18 1.14 -9.04
CA VAL A 69 25.87 2.14 -9.87
C VAL A 69 27.12 2.70 -9.17
N ILE A 70 27.02 3.07 -7.90
CA ILE A 70 28.15 3.59 -7.09
C ILE A 70 29.27 2.55 -7.02
N LEU A 71 28.92 1.28 -6.82
CA LEU A 71 29.88 0.18 -6.73
C LEU A 71 30.29 -0.38 -8.10
N LYS A 72 29.85 0.24 -9.21
CA LYS A 72 30.17 -0.11 -10.60
C LYS A 72 29.94 -1.60 -10.90
N ARG A 73 28.78 -2.12 -10.48
CA ARG A 73 28.41 -3.53 -10.70
C ARG A 73 28.13 -3.81 -12.17
N GLN A 74 28.66 -4.92 -12.70
CA GLN A 74 28.48 -5.31 -14.11
C GLN A 74 27.09 -5.85 -14.40
N ASN A 75 26.49 -6.57 -13.42
CA ASN A 75 25.14 -7.16 -13.51
C ASN A 75 24.12 -6.37 -12.68
N ALA A 76 24.25 -5.04 -12.67
CA ALA A 76 23.47 -4.15 -11.81
C ALA A 76 21.96 -4.41 -11.85
N PHE A 77 21.39 -4.65 -13.03
CA PHE A 77 19.96 -4.87 -13.20
C PHE A 77 19.50 -6.17 -12.53
N ALA A 78 20.14 -7.31 -12.87
CA ALA A 78 19.78 -8.62 -12.31
C ALA A 78 19.94 -8.64 -10.77
N GLU A 79 21.07 -8.11 -10.28
CA GLU A 79 21.33 -8.01 -8.83
C GLU A 79 20.31 -7.12 -8.11
N THR A 80 19.91 -5.98 -8.71
CA THR A 80 18.93 -5.06 -8.13
C THR A 80 17.55 -5.69 -8.03
N VAL A 81 17.10 -6.47 -9.00
CA VAL A 81 15.83 -7.20 -8.95
C VAL A 81 15.78 -8.11 -7.73
N HIS A 82 16.86 -8.84 -7.45
CA HIS A 82 16.90 -9.76 -6.30
C HIS A 82 17.01 -9.02 -4.96
N ILE A 83 17.79 -7.93 -4.89
CA ILE A 83 17.85 -7.07 -3.70
C ILE A 83 16.46 -6.51 -3.38
N GLN A 84 15.76 -6.02 -4.39
CA GLN A 84 14.41 -5.48 -4.25
C GLN A 84 13.43 -6.58 -3.82
N ALA A 85 13.51 -7.78 -4.39
CA ALA A 85 12.64 -8.90 -4.01
C ALA A 85 12.84 -9.31 -2.53
N ILE A 86 14.08 -9.41 -2.06
CA ILE A 86 14.39 -9.73 -0.65
C ILE A 86 13.82 -8.66 0.28
N ALA A 87 14.07 -7.39 0.01
CA ALA A 87 13.63 -6.29 0.86
C ALA A 87 12.10 -6.13 0.87
N SER A 88 11.45 -6.21 -0.29
CA SER A 88 10.00 -6.07 -0.38
C SER A 88 9.25 -7.27 0.21
N SER A 89 9.80 -8.48 0.13
CA SER A 89 9.20 -9.65 0.77
C SER A 89 9.12 -9.50 2.28
N SER A 90 10.13 -8.91 2.91
CA SER A 90 10.13 -8.69 4.36
C SER A 90 9.09 -7.63 4.76
N THR A 91 8.95 -6.54 4.01
CA THR A 91 7.94 -5.51 4.28
C THR A 91 6.51 -6.01 4.09
N ASN A 92 6.27 -6.86 3.08
CA ASN A 92 4.96 -7.47 2.85
C ASN A 92 4.59 -8.45 3.97
N THR A 93 5.55 -9.26 4.44
CA THR A 93 5.33 -10.16 5.58
C THR A 93 5.02 -9.38 6.85
N LEU A 94 5.76 -8.29 7.10
CA LEU A 94 5.49 -7.40 8.21
C LEU A 94 4.10 -6.76 8.11
N ALA A 95 3.71 -6.29 6.93
CA ALA A 95 2.40 -5.70 6.70
C ALA A 95 1.28 -6.65 7.12
N GLY A 96 1.37 -7.93 6.74
CA GLY A 96 0.44 -8.96 7.22
C GLY A 96 0.40 -9.06 8.75
N ALA A 97 1.56 -9.08 9.41
CA ALA A 97 1.67 -9.15 10.87
C ALA A 97 1.04 -7.94 11.56
N MET A 98 1.26 -6.73 11.06
CA MET A 98 0.78 -5.47 11.64
C MET A 98 -0.74 -5.34 11.67
N PHE A 99 -1.49 -6.10 10.87
CA PHE A 99 -2.94 -6.06 10.90
C PHE A 99 -3.56 -6.92 12.00
N PHE A 100 -2.92 -7.98 12.44
CA PHE A 100 -3.49 -8.85 13.48
C PHE A 100 -2.78 -8.78 14.82
N LEU A 101 -1.49 -8.39 14.88
CA LEU A 101 -0.80 -8.22 16.17
C LEU A 101 -1.51 -7.26 17.14
N PRO A 102 -2.07 -6.11 16.71
CA PRO A 102 -2.81 -5.24 17.60
C PRO A 102 -4.04 -5.89 18.24
N ALA A 103 -4.64 -6.91 17.61
CA ALA A 103 -5.77 -7.63 18.18
C ALA A 103 -5.41 -8.32 19.50
N LEU A 104 -4.17 -8.80 19.67
CA LEU A 104 -3.70 -9.39 20.91
C LEU A 104 -3.74 -8.38 22.06
N TYR A 105 -3.34 -7.15 21.80
CA TYR A 105 -3.40 -6.07 22.79
C TYR A 105 -4.83 -5.65 23.12
N ILE A 106 -5.72 -5.62 22.11
CA ILE A 106 -7.14 -5.31 22.30
C ILE A 106 -7.80 -6.37 23.20
N TRP A 107 -7.41 -7.64 23.06
CA TRP A 107 -7.93 -8.75 23.89
C TRP A 107 -7.18 -8.90 25.20
N ASN A 108 -6.28 -7.96 25.56
CA ASN A 108 -5.45 -8.01 26.77
C ASN A 108 -4.62 -9.30 26.91
N VAL A 109 -4.20 -9.89 25.79
CA VAL A 109 -3.29 -11.02 25.78
C VAL A 109 -1.86 -10.45 25.79
N THR A 110 -1.31 -10.23 26.98
CA THR A 110 0.00 -9.57 27.17
C THR A 110 1.17 -10.54 27.29
N ASP A 111 0.90 -11.80 27.62
CA ASP A 111 1.92 -12.81 27.92
C ASP A 111 2.41 -13.56 26.66
N VAL A 112 2.45 -12.88 25.51
CA VAL A 112 2.89 -13.48 24.25
C VAL A 112 4.40 -13.33 24.10
N THR A 113 5.10 -14.45 24.00
CA THR A 113 6.55 -14.46 23.79
C THR A 113 6.89 -14.14 22.32
N PHE A 114 8.10 -13.60 22.10
CA PHE A 114 8.60 -13.34 20.74
C PHE A 114 8.48 -14.55 19.81
N VAL A 115 8.79 -15.76 20.31
CA VAL A 115 8.72 -16.99 19.52
C VAL A 115 7.31 -17.33 19.10
N GLN A 116 6.32 -17.13 19.98
CA GLN A 116 4.89 -17.35 19.66
C GLN A 116 4.38 -16.40 18.58
N MET A 117 4.94 -15.20 18.47
CA MET A 117 4.61 -14.27 17.38
C MET A 117 5.40 -14.59 16.10
N ALA A 118 6.64 -14.98 16.20
CA ALA A 118 7.51 -15.23 15.04
C ALA A 118 7.08 -16.49 14.26
N ILE A 119 6.68 -17.56 14.92
CA ILE A 119 6.29 -18.82 14.26
C ILE A 119 5.14 -18.63 13.26
N PRO A 120 3.97 -18.05 13.63
CA PRO A 120 2.90 -17.79 12.67
C PRO A 120 3.30 -16.90 11.50
N ILE A 121 4.15 -15.89 11.74
CA ILE A 121 4.65 -14.98 10.70
C ILE A 121 5.51 -15.74 9.69
N ILE A 122 6.43 -16.57 10.16
CA ILE A 122 7.29 -17.40 9.29
C ILE A 122 6.45 -18.41 8.51
N LEU A 123 5.54 -19.12 9.17
CA LEU A 123 4.67 -20.09 8.54
C LEU A 123 3.75 -19.43 7.50
N GLY A 124 3.20 -18.26 7.81
CA GLY A 124 2.41 -17.45 6.89
C GLY A 124 3.21 -17.00 5.67
N GLY A 125 4.46 -16.58 5.87
CA GLY A 125 5.37 -16.23 4.77
C GLY A 125 5.67 -17.44 3.86
N VAL A 126 6.00 -18.59 4.43
CA VAL A 126 6.22 -19.84 3.66
C VAL A 126 4.96 -20.24 2.89
N LEU A 127 3.79 -20.23 3.54
CA LEU A 127 2.52 -20.54 2.90
C LEU A 127 2.22 -19.57 1.75
N GLY A 128 2.48 -18.28 1.94
CA GLY A 128 2.33 -17.25 0.90
C GLY A 128 3.19 -17.53 -0.32
N VAL A 129 4.45 -17.91 -0.13
CA VAL A 129 5.34 -18.30 -1.25
C VAL A 129 4.81 -19.53 -1.96
N LEU A 130 4.36 -20.57 -1.25
CA LEU A 130 3.82 -21.79 -1.85
C LEU A 130 2.57 -21.48 -2.70
N LEU A 131 1.66 -20.66 -2.17
CA LEU A 131 0.48 -20.22 -2.93
C LEU A 131 0.86 -19.38 -4.14
N CYS A 132 1.83 -18.48 -4.01
CA CYS A 132 2.32 -17.67 -5.13
C CYS A 132 2.88 -18.55 -6.27
N VAL A 133 3.65 -19.58 -5.94
CA VAL A 133 4.19 -20.51 -6.93
C VAL A 133 3.06 -21.27 -7.66
N MET A 134 2.03 -21.72 -6.93
CA MET A 134 0.88 -22.42 -7.52
C MET A 134 0.10 -21.54 -8.50
N PHE A 135 -0.14 -20.29 -8.14
CA PHE A 135 -0.96 -19.36 -8.94
C PHE A 135 -0.14 -18.51 -9.92
N ARG A 136 1.20 -18.59 -9.90
CA ARG A 136 2.08 -17.77 -10.74
C ARG A 136 1.71 -17.85 -12.21
N ARG A 137 1.54 -19.06 -12.74
CA ARG A 137 1.24 -19.25 -14.16
C ARG A 137 -0.07 -18.58 -14.55
N TYR A 138 -1.11 -18.76 -13.75
CA TYR A 138 -2.40 -18.14 -13.99
C TYR A 138 -2.33 -16.61 -14.01
N PHE A 139 -1.75 -16.00 -12.98
CA PHE A 139 -1.71 -14.55 -12.87
C PHE A 139 -0.70 -13.87 -13.79
N VAL A 140 0.48 -14.48 -13.99
CA VAL A 140 1.58 -13.85 -14.76
C VAL A 140 1.48 -14.13 -16.25
N GLU A 141 1.04 -15.33 -16.65
CA GLU A 141 0.98 -15.73 -18.06
C GLU A 141 -0.43 -15.56 -18.64
N GLU A 142 -1.44 -16.18 -18.02
CA GLU A 142 -2.80 -16.22 -18.59
C GLU A 142 -3.54 -14.90 -18.40
N MET A 143 -3.40 -14.24 -17.24
CA MET A 143 -4.11 -13.01 -16.89
C MET A 143 -3.25 -11.73 -16.99
N HIS A 144 -2.10 -11.80 -17.63
CA HIS A 144 -1.11 -10.72 -17.69
C HIS A 144 -1.68 -9.39 -18.20
N TYR A 145 -2.58 -9.40 -19.19
CA TYR A 145 -3.19 -8.20 -19.75
C TYR A 145 -4.60 -7.91 -19.23
N VAL A 146 -5.15 -8.80 -18.41
CA VAL A 146 -6.49 -8.65 -17.83
C VAL A 146 -6.43 -7.86 -16.54
N TYR A 147 -5.45 -8.17 -15.68
CA TYR A 147 -5.25 -7.48 -14.41
C TYR A 147 -4.16 -6.38 -14.53
N PRO A 148 -4.38 -5.20 -13.96
CA PRO A 148 -3.47 -4.06 -14.11
C PRO A 148 -2.16 -4.20 -13.32
N PHE A 149 -2.14 -4.93 -12.21
CA PHE A 149 -0.99 -5.09 -11.29
C PHE A 149 -0.21 -3.78 -11.06
N PRO A 150 -0.83 -2.69 -10.55
CA PRO A 150 -0.26 -1.35 -10.60
C PRO A 150 1.08 -1.23 -9.84
N SER A 151 1.19 -1.79 -8.63
CA SER A 151 2.42 -1.75 -7.83
C SER A 151 3.55 -2.58 -8.45
N GLY A 152 3.25 -3.78 -8.93
CA GLY A 152 4.24 -4.63 -9.63
C GLY A 152 4.74 -4.00 -10.93
N ARG A 153 3.83 -3.37 -11.70
CA ARG A 153 4.17 -2.66 -12.93
C ARG A 153 5.05 -1.44 -12.63
N ALA A 154 4.69 -0.65 -11.62
CA ALA A 154 5.49 0.47 -11.17
C ALA A 154 6.90 0.04 -10.76
N ALA A 155 7.05 -1.04 -9.99
CA ALA A 155 8.35 -1.58 -9.62
C ALA A 155 9.18 -2.01 -10.85
N ALA A 156 8.58 -2.69 -11.81
CA ALA A 156 9.24 -3.06 -13.06
C ALA A 156 9.66 -1.84 -13.89
N GLU A 157 8.80 -0.84 -14.03
CA GLU A 157 9.12 0.41 -14.74
C GLU A 157 10.26 1.18 -14.07
N VAL A 158 10.28 1.21 -12.73
CA VAL A 158 11.37 1.80 -11.94
C VAL A 158 12.69 1.08 -12.25
N LEU A 159 12.71 -0.23 -12.23
CA LEU A 159 13.90 -1.03 -12.53
C LEU A 159 14.39 -0.83 -13.98
N MET A 160 13.47 -0.81 -14.94
CA MET A 160 13.80 -0.60 -16.36
C MET A 160 14.22 0.85 -16.69
N SER A 161 13.74 1.83 -15.93
CA SER A 161 14.03 3.25 -16.19
C SER A 161 15.45 3.68 -15.80
N ASN A 162 16.21 2.81 -15.15
CA ASN A 162 17.52 3.09 -14.61
C ASN A 162 18.66 3.20 -15.65
N GLU A 163 18.36 3.13 -16.94
CA GLU A 163 19.34 3.37 -17.98
C GLU A 163 19.47 4.87 -18.30
N GLY A 164 20.57 5.47 -17.84
CA GLY A 164 21.02 6.80 -18.29
C GLY A 164 20.25 8.00 -17.74
N SER A 165 19.65 8.81 -18.62
CA SER A 165 18.99 10.10 -18.29
C SER A 165 17.78 9.96 -17.36
N LYS A 166 17.07 8.85 -17.43
CA LYS A 166 15.86 8.57 -16.62
C LYS A 166 16.18 8.39 -15.13
N ALA A 167 17.34 7.82 -14.80
CA ALA A 167 17.77 7.65 -13.41
C ALA A 167 17.93 8.99 -12.68
N LYS A 168 18.46 10.01 -13.36
CA LYS A 168 18.59 11.38 -12.79
C LYS A 168 17.22 12.00 -12.52
N LEU A 169 16.27 11.82 -13.43
CA LEU A 169 14.90 12.32 -13.26
C LEU A 169 14.22 11.64 -12.07
N MET A 170 14.36 10.31 -11.93
CA MET A 170 13.83 9.54 -10.80
C MET A 170 14.42 9.99 -9.46
N LEU A 171 15.75 10.12 -9.39
CA LEU A 171 16.39 10.60 -8.15
C LEU A 171 15.96 12.03 -7.83
N GLY A 172 15.83 12.90 -8.84
CA GLY A 172 15.37 14.28 -8.68
C GLY A 172 13.91 14.34 -8.18
N SER A 173 13.00 13.60 -8.81
CA SER A 173 11.59 13.53 -8.38
C SER A 173 11.43 12.90 -7.00
N GLY A 174 12.20 11.85 -6.69
CA GLY A 174 12.24 11.24 -5.37
C GLY A 174 12.73 12.20 -4.29
N LEU A 175 13.76 13.01 -4.58
CA LEU A 175 14.25 14.03 -3.67
C LEU A 175 13.19 15.13 -3.44
N ILE A 176 12.51 15.57 -4.50
CA ILE A 176 11.41 16.56 -4.38
C ILE A 176 10.29 16.00 -3.51
N ALA A 177 9.86 14.76 -3.73
CA ALA A 177 8.84 14.09 -2.93
C ALA A 177 9.28 13.97 -1.46
N LEU A 178 10.53 13.58 -1.21
CA LEU A 178 11.08 13.48 0.14
C LEU A 178 11.09 14.84 0.86
N VAL A 179 11.51 15.91 0.18
CA VAL A 179 11.51 17.27 0.73
C VAL A 179 10.07 17.72 1.00
N TYR A 180 9.15 17.44 0.10
CA TYR A 180 7.74 17.75 0.25
C TYR A 180 7.15 17.06 1.49
N ASP A 181 7.34 15.74 1.62
CA ASP A 181 6.85 14.95 2.75
C ASP A 181 7.55 15.33 4.06
N PHE A 182 8.83 15.72 4.02
CA PHE A 182 9.53 16.24 5.17
C PHE A 182 8.91 17.56 5.66
N ILE A 183 8.60 18.50 4.75
CA ILE A 183 7.92 19.75 5.09
C ILE A 183 6.54 19.48 5.66
N LEU A 184 5.79 18.57 5.05
CA LEU A 184 4.46 18.19 5.47
C LEU A 184 4.46 17.58 6.88
N ASN A 185 5.26 16.54 7.10
CA ASN A 185 5.25 15.75 8.32
C ASN A 185 6.10 16.32 9.46
N SER A 186 7.26 16.94 9.15
CA SER A 186 8.20 17.41 10.19
C SER A 186 8.03 18.88 10.52
N LEU A 187 7.75 19.73 9.54
CA LEU A 187 7.54 21.16 9.75
C LEU A 187 6.07 21.51 9.99
N GLY A 188 5.14 20.65 9.54
CA GLY A 188 3.71 20.84 9.78
C GLY A 188 3.16 22.14 9.18
N TRP A 189 3.69 22.59 8.02
CA TRP A 189 3.24 23.83 7.40
C TRP A 189 1.77 23.79 6.98
N TRP A 190 1.27 22.59 6.66
CA TRP A 190 -0.15 22.33 6.44
C TRP A 190 -0.52 20.92 6.92
N GLU A 191 -1.81 20.67 7.08
CA GLU A 191 -2.30 19.35 7.48
C GLU A 191 -2.15 18.35 6.34
N GLU A 192 -1.69 17.12 6.65
CA GLU A 192 -1.61 16.00 5.73
C GLU A 192 -2.98 15.72 5.09
N VAL A 193 -4.05 15.84 5.86
CA VAL A 193 -5.42 15.65 5.41
C VAL A 193 -6.18 16.96 5.46
N ILE A 194 -6.43 17.58 4.31
CA ILE A 194 -7.25 18.76 4.19
C ILE A 194 -8.73 18.37 4.25
N ARG A 195 -9.43 18.84 5.28
CA ARG A 195 -10.84 18.55 5.50
C ARG A 195 -11.70 19.78 5.20
N THR A 196 -12.92 19.54 4.71
CA THR A 196 -13.89 20.64 4.55
C THR A 196 -14.18 21.32 5.88
N THR A 197 -14.11 20.61 7.00
CA THR A 197 -14.27 21.16 8.35
C THR A 197 -13.16 22.12 8.79
N ALA A 198 -12.07 22.25 8.04
CA ALA A 198 -11.08 23.31 8.26
C ALA A 198 -11.65 24.72 7.94
N PHE A 199 -12.73 24.78 7.17
CA PHE A 199 -13.40 26.02 6.80
C PHE A 199 -14.71 26.19 7.57
N LYS A 200 -15.05 27.42 7.99
CA LYS A 200 -16.28 27.73 8.76
C LYS A 200 -17.57 27.26 8.06
N TRP A 201 -17.64 27.36 6.72
CA TRP A 201 -18.78 26.86 5.96
C TRP A 201 -18.87 25.34 5.96
N GLY A 202 -17.74 24.66 5.95
CA GLY A 202 -17.67 23.21 5.98
C GLY A 202 -18.02 22.62 7.34
N THR A 203 -17.72 23.30 8.45
CA THR A 203 -18.20 22.90 9.79
C THR A 203 -19.71 22.99 9.87
N ALA A 204 -20.30 24.10 9.42
CA ALA A 204 -21.76 24.26 9.38
C ALA A 204 -22.45 23.20 8.51
N LEU A 205 -21.84 22.84 7.37
CA LEU A 205 -22.34 21.76 6.51
C LEU A 205 -22.26 20.41 7.21
N ALA A 206 -21.12 20.09 7.83
CA ALA A 206 -20.91 18.83 8.55
C ALA A 206 -21.86 18.68 9.75
N ASP A 207 -22.17 19.76 10.46
CA ASP A 207 -23.08 19.72 11.59
C ASP A 207 -24.53 19.49 11.16
N GLN A 208 -24.97 20.11 10.06
CA GLN A 208 -26.34 20.01 9.56
C GLN A 208 -26.61 18.72 8.79
N THR A 209 -25.69 18.35 7.89
CA THR A 209 -25.90 17.25 6.92
C THR A 209 -25.04 16.03 7.18
N LYS A 210 -24.09 16.11 8.12
CA LYS A 210 -23.07 15.08 8.39
C LYS A 210 -22.18 14.79 7.17
N LEU A 211 -22.15 15.69 6.19
CA LEU A 211 -21.28 15.59 5.02
C LEU A 211 -19.91 16.17 5.37
N ASN A 212 -18.88 15.36 5.15
CA ASN A 212 -17.49 15.77 5.32
C ASN A 212 -16.66 15.22 4.18
N ALA A 213 -15.95 16.07 3.47
CA ALA A 213 -14.95 15.66 2.49
C ALA A 213 -13.56 15.89 3.05
N ALA A 214 -12.67 14.95 2.75
CA ALA A 214 -11.27 15.03 3.12
C ALA A 214 -10.42 14.59 1.92
N VAL A 215 -9.33 15.30 1.70
CA VAL A 215 -8.34 14.98 0.66
C VAL A 215 -6.99 14.83 1.34
N ASP A 216 -6.37 13.69 1.13
CA ASP A 216 -5.02 13.42 1.57
C ASP A 216 -4.03 14.02 0.57
N THR A 217 -3.03 14.75 1.06
CA THR A 217 -2.03 15.47 0.25
C THR A 217 -0.67 14.78 0.22
N ASP A 218 -0.58 13.55 0.70
CA ASP A 218 0.64 12.75 0.67
C ASP A 218 1.10 12.48 -0.77
N ALA A 219 2.41 12.72 -1.04
CA ALA A 219 3.00 12.55 -2.36
C ALA A 219 2.98 11.09 -2.82
N ALA A 220 3.09 10.14 -1.90
CA ALA A 220 3.05 8.72 -2.21
C ALA A 220 1.67 8.28 -2.73
N LEU A 221 0.58 8.79 -2.12
CA LEU A 221 -0.78 8.50 -2.57
C LEU A 221 -1.08 9.10 -3.95
N LEU A 222 -0.56 10.30 -4.23
CA LEU A 222 -0.68 10.91 -5.55
C LEU A 222 0.03 10.08 -6.62
N GLY A 223 1.24 9.62 -6.32
CA GLY A 223 2.00 8.73 -7.21
C GLY A 223 1.28 7.41 -7.44
N LEU A 224 0.74 6.78 -6.40
CA LEU A 224 -0.03 5.53 -6.49
C LEU A 224 -1.27 5.71 -7.38
N GLY A 225 -2.00 6.82 -7.22
CA GLY A 225 -3.15 7.14 -8.06
C GLY A 225 -2.80 7.26 -9.53
N TYR A 226 -1.65 7.86 -9.86
CA TYR A 226 -1.15 7.97 -11.23
C TYR A 226 -0.83 6.59 -11.84
N PHE A 227 -0.12 5.72 -11.12
CA PHE A 227 0.21 4.37 -11.58
C PHE A 227 -1.02 3.47 -11.72
N THR A 228 -2.00 3.60 -10.84
CA THR A 228 -3.24 2.82 -10.89
C THR A 228 -4.04 3.10 -12.18
N GLY A 229 -3.88 4.28 -12.73
CA GLY A 229 -4.57 4.72 -13.93
C GLY A 229 -6.00 5.20 -13.69
N LEU A 230 -6.49 6.06 -14.57
CA LEU A 230 -7.74 6.79 -14.40
C LEU A 230 -8.96 5.89 -14.15
N ARG A 231 -9.06 4.76 -14.85
CA ARG A 231 -10.20 3.84 -14.73
C ARG A 231 -10.36 3.29 -13.31
N TYR A 232 -9.29 2.76 -12.74
CA TYR A 232 -9.32 2.14 -11.40
C TYR A 232 -9.33 3.20 -10.32
N ALA A 233 -8.58 4.29 -10.48
CA ALA A 233 -8.62 5.43 -9.57
C ALA A 233 -10.04 6.03 -9.48
N ALA A 234 -10.77 6.13 -10.60
CA ALA A 234 -12.15 6.59 -10.62
C ALA A 234 -13.11 5.63 -9.87
N ILE A 235 -12.91 4.31 -9.96
CA ILE A 235 -13.72 3.34 -9.22
C ILE A 235 -13.46 3.48 -7.71
N ILE A 236 -12.19 3.63 -7.29
CA ILE A 236 -11.82 3.86 -5.89
C ILE A 236 -12.44 5.16 -5.38
N ALA A 237 -12.32 6.24 -6.16
CA ALA A 237 -12.92 7.52 -5.82
C ALA A 237 -14.45 7.43 -5.70
N ALA A 238 -15.11 6.74 -6.63
CA ALA A 238 -16.57 6.52 -6.58
C ALA A 238 -16.98 5.75 -5.31
N GLY A 239 -16.22 4.72 -4.90
CA GLY A 239 -16.43 4.03 -3.63
C GLY A 239 -16.27 4.93 -2.41
N SER A 240 -15.26 5.80 -2.42
CA SER A 240 -15.05 6.82 -1.38
C SER A 240 -16.20 7.80 -1.32
N PHE A 241 -16.62 8.37 -2.46
CA PHE A 241 -17.78 9.26 -2.52
C PHE A 241 -19.05 8.59 -2.01
N PHE A 242 -19.31 7.37 -2.44
CA PHE A 242 -20.47 6.61 -1.96
C PHE A 242 -20.44 6.41 -0.45
N SER A 243 -19.30 6.03 0.11
CA SER A 243 -19.15 5.81 1.56
C SER A 243 -19.36 7.09 2.36
N TRP A 244 -18.72 8.20 1.97
CA TRP A 244 -18.71 9.45 2.73
C TRP A 244 -19.95 10.32 2.50
N PHE A 245 -20.52 10.33 1.30
CA PHE A 245 -21.64 11.20 0.96
C PHE A 245 -23.00 10.50 0.97
N VAL A 246 -23.03 9.16 0.93
CA VAL A 246 -24.28 8.40 0.91
C VAL A 246 -24.41 7.55 2.17
N CYS A 247 -23.46 6.64 2.44
CA CYS A 247 -23.59 5.68 3.53
C CYS A 247 -23.58 6.37 4.90
N ILE A 248 -22.66 7.32 5.15
CA ILE A 248 -22.59 8.00 6.44
C ILE A 248 -23.87 8.79 6.77
N PRO A 249 -24.37 9.69 5.89
CA PRO A 249 -25.64 10.38 6.15
C PRO A 249 -26.82 9.43 6.36
N ILE A 250 -26.90 8.34 5.59
CA ILE A 250 -27.96 7.34 5.76
C ILE A 250 -27.90 6.71 7.15
N VAL A 251 -26.73 6.34 7.66
CA VAL A 251 -26.58 5.78 9.00
C VAL A 251 -27.10 6.75 10.08
N TYR A 252 -26.74 8.03 9.97
CA TYR A 252 -27.26 9.05 10.89
C TYR A 252 -28.78 9.25 10.78
N TYR A 253 -29.32 9.17 9.57
CA TYR A 253 -30.75 9.36 9.32
C TYR A 253 -31.61 8.17 9.82
N LEU A 254 -31.12 6.94 9.61
CA LEU A 254 -31.87 5.73 9.96
C LEU A 254 -31.89 5.43 11.47
N ALA A 255 -30.86 5.81 12.21
CA ALA A 255 -30.71 5.45 13.62
C ALA A 255 -30.16 6.58 14.49
N PRO A 256 -30.77 7.78 14.49
CA PRO A 256 -30.23 8.94 15.19
C PRO A 256 -30.13 8.77 16.71
N GLU A 257 -31.06 7.98 17.30
CA GLU A 257 -31.11 7.71 18.74
C GLU A 257 -30.26 6.51 19.18
N HIS A 258 -29.64 5.79 18.23
CA HIS A 258 -28.80 4.65 18.56
C HIS A 258 -27.59 5.10 19.41
N ILE A 259 -27.38 4.43 20.53
CA ILE A 259 -26.33 4.79 21.49
C ILE A 259 -25.03 4.07 21.12
N MET A 260 -23.99 4.84 20.86
CA MET A 260 -22.63 4.35 20.68
C MET A 260 -21.80 4.50 21.95
N GLN A 261 -20.92 3.54 22.20
CA GLN A 261 -19.92 3.66 23.27
C GLN A 261 -18.67 4.36 22.73
N ILE A 262 -18.39 5.57 23.21
CA ILE A 262 -17.20 6.33 22.82
C ILE A 262 -16.42 6.66 24.11
N ASN A 263 -15.22 6.10 24.25
CA ASN A 263 -14.37 6.29 25.43
C ASN A 263 -15.08 5.99 26.77
N GLY A 264 -15.96 5.00 26.79
CA GLY A 264 -16.73 4.63 27.99
C GLY A 264 -17.96 5.50 28.26
N HIS A 265 -18.27 6.45 27.39
CA HIS A 265 -19.48 7.28 27.46
C HIS A 265 -20.50 6.84 26.42
N ALA A 266 -21.75 6.79 26.79
CA ALA A 266 -22.88 6.52 25.91
C ALA A 266 -23.24 7.81 25.16
N VAL A 267 -23.00 7.87 23.85
CA VAL A 267 -23.27 9.03 23.01
C VAL A 267 -24.30 8.67 21.94
N PRO A 268 -25.34 9.46 21.73
CA PRO A 268 -26.28 9.26 20.64
C PRO A 268 -25.56 9.33 19.28
N LEU A 269 -25.97 8.51 18.32
CA LEU A 269 -25.36 8.50 16.99
C LEU A 269 -25.42 9.87 16.32
N ALA A 270 -26.49 10.63 16.54
CA ALA A 270 -26.65 11.99 16.02
C ALA A 270 -25.50 12.95 16.44
N GLU A 271 -24.89 12.73 17.61
CA GLU A 271 -23.80 13.54 18.17
C GLU A 271 -22.43 12.89 17.98
N ALA A 272 -22.38 11.65 17.49
CA ALA A 272 -21.15 10.91 17.32
C ALA A 272 -20.24 11.53 16.24
N PRO A 273 -18.90 11.53 16.42
CA PRO A 273 -17.98 11.99 15.40
C PRO A 273 -18.10 11.17 14.10
N ILE A 274 -18.12 11.85 12.95
CA ILE A 274 -18.30 11.24 11.62
C ILE A 274 -17.28 10.12 11.39
N ARG A 275 -16.01 10.32 11.78
CA ARG A 275 -14.96 9.30 11.65
C ARG A 275 -15.30 8.03 12.44
N LYS A 276 -15.90 8.14 13.61
CA LYS A 276 -16.26 6.99 14.44
C LYS A 276 -17.38 6.18 13.77
N VAL A 277 -18.39 6.87 13.23
CA VAL A 277 -19.48 6.24 12.47
C VAL A 277 -18.94 5.52 11.23
N PHE A 278 -18.00 6.12 10.52
CA PHE A 278 -17.33 5.44 9.41
C PHE A 278 -16.64 4.14 9.88
N LEU A 279 -15.85 4.20 10.95
CA LEU A 279 -15.08 3.06 11.45
C LEU A 279 -15.96 1.91 11.95
N ASP A 280 -17.04 2.22 12.64
CA ASP A 280 -17.87 1.23 13.33
C ASP A 280 -19.00 0.66 12.45
N TYR A 281 -19.43 1.38 11.40
CA TYR A 281 -20.52 0.93 10.53
C TYR A 281 -20.11 0.81 9.06
N VAL A 282 -19.74 1.92 8.43
CA VAL A 282 -19.56 1.97 6.97
C VAL A 282 -18.38 1.13 6.50
N ARG A 283 -17.27 1.13 7.24
CA ARG A 283 -16.09 0.33 6.92
C ARG A 283 -16.40 -1.17 6.87
N HIS A 284 -17.30 -1.67 7.72
CA HIS A 284 -17.67 -3.09 7.73
C HIS A 284 -18.41 -3.52 6.47
N ILE A 285 -19.16 -2.62 5.84
CA ILE A 285 -19.78 -2.87 4.54
C ILE A 285 -18.70 -3.09 3.48
N GLY A 286 -17.67 -2.24 3.45
CA GLY A 286 -16.54 -2.38 2.53
C GLY A 286 -15.76 -3.67 2.76
N ILE A 287 -15.49 -4.04 4.02
CA ILE A 287 -14.83 -5.30 4.37
C ILE A 287 -15.66 -6.50 3.90
N GLY A 288 -16.97 -6.47 4.09
CA GLY A 288 -17.87 -7.53 3.60
C GLY A 288 -17.85 -7.66 2.08
N MET A 289 -17.84 -6.54 1.36
CA MET A 289 -17.73 -6.55 -0.13
C MET A 289 -16.38 -7.12 -0.60
N LEU A 290 -15.27 -6.79 0.08
CA LEU A 290 -13.95 -7.37 -0.23
C LEU A 290 -13.93 -8.88 0.01
N ALA A 291 -14.49 -9.34 1.14
CA ALA A 291 -14.56 -10.76 1.45
C ALA A 291 -15.37 -11.53 0.39
N MET A 292 -16.52 -11.01 -0.01
CA MET A 292 -17.33 -11.61 -1.07
C MET A 292 -16.64 -11.63 -2.43
N ALA A 293 -15.97 -10.54 -2.80
CA ALA A 293 -15.21 -10.48 -4.06
C ALA A 293 -14.03 -11.45 -4.09
N GLY A 294 -13.47 -11.81 -2.92
CA GLY A 294 -12.40 -12.80 -2.82
C GLY A 294 -12.89 -14.26 -2.87
N ILE A 295 -14.19 -14.50 -2.66
CA ILE A 295 -14.81 -15.85 -2.74
C ILE A 295 -15.27 -16.15 -4.18
N ILE A 296 -15.70 -15.15 -4.93
CA ILE A 296 -16.18 -15.26 -6.32
C ILE A 296 -15.00 -15.29 -7.29
#